data_addee77573f39b120985ef44a5514e45
#
_entry.id   addee77573f39b120985ef44a5514e45
#
_cell.length_a   1.000
_cell.length_b   1.000
_cell.length_c   1.000
_cell.angle_alpha   90.00
_cell.angle_beta   90.00
_cell.angle_gamma   90.00
#
_symmetry.space_group_name_H-M   'P 1'
#
loop_
_entity.id
_entity.type
_entity.pdbx_description
1 polymer ?
#
loop_
_entity_poly.entity_id
_entity_poly.type
_entity_poly.pdbx_seq_one_letter_code
_entity_poly.pdbx_strand_id
1 'polypeptide(L)'
;MALEKINQVNDIKKLEKYEWNLLAEEIREFLIEKISVSGGHLASNLGVVELTMAMHLAFDFPKDKVVWDVGHQSYTHKLLTGRKEGFDELRKYGGMSGFPKRKESDCDCFDTGHSSTSISAGIGLVKARELQGGNESVISVIGDGALTGGMAYEALNNASQLKSNFIIVLNDNQMSIAENVGGMSQYLNGLRTAEAYTGFKEGLQNTLERIPVYGEGLVRQLKKTKNGLKQLVIPGMLFENMGITYLGPVDGHNIDQMIRTFNDARRMRHAVLIHVKTQKGKGYAPAERHPARFHGAEPFEIATGLPSHKRTKANYTDIFSTVMRKMGDRDEKVVAITAAMPDGTGLKRFKNMFPDRFFDVGIAEQHAVTFAAGLAAGGLKPIVAVYSSFLQRAYDQILHDVCIQNLHVVFAIDRAGLVGSDGETHQGIFDLSYLSSIPNMTIMAPKNKWELSDMLKYAINFEGPIALRYPRGEAYDGLKEFRAPVAFGKSEILYEEADIALLAVGSMVKLAEEIRDILKDTGYNCTLVNSRFVKPVDEECLSMLSKTHRLFVTMEENVRSGGFGEKVLDYVTDRGFSVQVLNISIPDEYVEHGNVSILYREVGLDAQTIVKKIITAYVGQM
;
A
#
# COMPACT_ATOMS: atom_id res chain seq x y z
N MET A 1 8.59 -22.56 -28.12
CA MET A 1 8.19 -22.29 -26.74
C MET A 1 6.70 -21.97 -26.70
N ALA A 2 5.97 -22.38 -25.67
CA ALA A 2 4.52 -22.12 -25.55
C ALA A 2 4.23 -20.63 -25.34
N LEU A 3 5.08 -19.92 -24.58
CA LEU A 3 4.95 -18.49 -24.33
C LEU A 3 5.12 -17.63 -25.60
N GLU A 4 5.84 -18.10 -26.60
CA GLU A 4 5.98 -17.40 -27.90
C GLU A 4 4.68 -17.40 -28.71
N LYS A 5 3.77 -18.35 -28.42
CA LYS A 5 2.46 -18.42 -29.07
C LYS A 5 1.45 -17.43 -28.45
N ILE A 6 1.79 -16.79 -27.33
CA ILE A 6 0.95 -15.83 -26.61
C ILE A 6 1.33 -14.42 -27.07
N ASN A 7 0.57 -13.83 -28.00
CA ASN A 7 0.82 -12.51 -28.56
C ASN A 7 -0.37 -11.54 -28.37
N GLN A 8 -1.55 -12.09 -28.08
CA GLN A 8 -2.75 -11.30 -27.80
C GLN A 8 -3.67 -12.02 -26.82
N VAL A 9 -4.68 -11.31 -26.34
CA VAL A 9 -5.68 -11.87 -25.42
C VAL A 9 -6.35 -13.11 -26.02
N ASN A 10 -6.64 -14.09 -25.17
CA ASN A 10 -7.23 -15.40 -25.52
C ASN A 10 -6.37 -16.34 -26.37
N ASP A 11 -5.14 -16.02 -26.71
CA ASP A 11 -4.24 -16.96 -27.40
C ASP A 11 -3.99 -18.25 -26.61
N ILE A 12 -4.01 -18.18 -25.27
CA ILE A 12 -3.87 -19.37 -24.42
C ILE A 12 -4.92 -20.45 -24.71
N LYS A 13 -6.10 -20.08 -25.22
CA LYS A 13 -7.17 -21.03 -25.59
C LYS A 13 -6.87 -21.81 -26.85
N LYS A 14 -5.87 -21.38 -27.61
CA LYS A 14 -5.42 -22.07 -28.84
C LYS A 14 -4.35 -23.14 -28.55
N LEU A 15 -3.83 -23.15 -27.31
CA LEU A 15 -2.83 -24.13 -26.89
C LEU A 15 -3.48 -25.48 -26.60
N GLU A 16 -2.76 -26.55 -26.94
CA GLU A 16 -3.14 -27.89 -26.53
C GLU A 16 -2.89 -28.10 -25.04
N LYS A 17 -3.68 -28.98 -24.44
CA LYS A 17 -3.64 -29.21 -22.98
C LYS A 17 -2.26 -29.59 -22.44
N TYR A 18 -1.49 -30.37 -23.22
CA TYR A 18 -0.14 -30.78 -22.81
C TYR A 18 0.87 -29.60 -22.77
N GLU A 19 0.55 -28.47 -23.40
CA GLU A 19 1.39 -27.27 -23.40
C GLU A 19 1.17 -26.39 -22.16
N TRP A 20 0.07 -26.58 -21.39
CA TRP A 20 -0.26 -25.69 -20.28
C TRP A 20 0.81 -25.70 -19.17
N ASN A 21 1.28 -26.90 -18.79
CA ASN A 21 2.33 -26.99 -17.78
C ASN A 21 3.65 -26.35 -18.26
N LEU A 22 4.00 -26.58 -19.51
CA LEU A 22 5.17 -25.94 -20.13
C LEU A 22 5.04 -24.41 -20.13
N LEU A 23 3.87 -23.89 -20.51
CA LEU A 23 3.61 -22.45 -20.46
C LEU A 23 3.76 -21.89 -19.04
N ALA A 24 3.28 -22.59 -18.02
CA ALA A 24 3.41 -22.16 -16.63
C ALA A 24 4.89 -22.08 -16.18
N GLU A 25 5.72 -23.02 -16.61
CA GLU A 25 7.17 -23.00 -16.35
C GLU A 25 7.85 -21.84 -17.09
N GLU A 26 7.59 -21.68 -18.38
CA GLU A 26 8.15 -20.60 -19.19
C GLU A 26 7.73 -19.20 -18.69
N ILE A 27 6.49 -19.03 -18.20
CA ILE A 27 6.06 -17.78 -17.55
C ILE A 27 6.88 -17.49 -16.29
N ARG A 28 7.14 -18.51 -15.46
CA ARG A 28 7.95 -18.33 -14.25
C ARG A 28 9.38 -17.94 -14.57
N GLU A 29 10.01 -18.63 -15.50
CA GLU A 29 11.37 -18.32 -15.97
C GLU A 29 11.45 -16.88 -16.48
N PHE A 30 10.50 -16.49 -17.35
CA PHE A 30 10.40 -15.14 -17.88
C PHE A 30 10.26 -14.09 -16.77
N LEU A 31 9.36 -14.31 -15.80
CA LEU A 31 9.16 -13.37 -14.69
C LEU A 31 10.40 -13.27 -13.80
N ILE A 32 11.08 -14.38 -13.51
CA ILE A 32 12.32 -14.37 -12.71
C ILE A 32 13.40 -13.56 -13.45
N GLU A 33 13.59 -13.81 -14.76
CA GLU A 33 14.55 -13.08 -15.57
C GLU A 33 14.27 -11.57 -15.58
N LYS A 34 13.07 -11.16 -15.98
CA LYS A 34 12.72 -9.74 -16.11
C LYS A 34 12.75 -8.98 -14.78
N ILE A 35 12.18 -9.57 -13.71
CA ILE A 35 12.13 -8.91 -12.40
C ILE A 35 13.50 -8.92 -11.72
N SER A 36 14.40 -9.85 -12.03
CA SER A 36 15.77 -9.79 -11.50
C SER A 36 16.51 -8.52 -11.92
N VAL A 37 16.16 -7.93 -13.06
CA VAL A 37 16.75 -6.71 -13.60
C VAL A 37 15.95 -5.46 -13.21
N SER A 38 14.63 -5.49 -13.36
CA SER A 38 13.76 -4.31 -13.11
C SER A 38 13.40 -4.12 -11.64
N GLY A 39 13.49 -5.17 -10.83
CA GLY A 39 12.78 -5.24 -9.55
C GLY A 39 11.27 -5.38 -9.76
N GLY A 40 10.52 -5.65 -8.69
CA GLY A 40 9.06 -5.77 -8.77
C GLY A 40 8.48 -6.84 -7.85
N HIS A 41 7.21 -7.20 -8.07
CA HIS A 41 6.43 -8.09 -7.21
C HIS A 41 6.59 -9.56 -7.65
N LEU A 42 7.74 -10.20 -7.38
CA LEU A 42 8.04 -11.53 -7.89
C LEU A 42 7.24 -12.64 -7.20
N ALA A 43 7.35 -12.75 -5.87
CA ALA A 43 6.80 -13.90 -5.15
C ALA A 43 5.27 -14.03 -5.29
N SER A 44 4.55 -12.91 -5.30
CA SER A 44 3.10 -12.88 -5.48
C SER A 44 2.68 -13.37 -6.86
N ASN A 45 3.44 -13.03 -7.90
CA ASN A 45 3.18 -13.45 -9.27
C ASN A 45 3.49 -14.92 -9.51
N LEU A 46 4.62 -15.42 -9.00
CA LEU A 46 5.00 -16.82 -9.13
C LEU A 46 3.97 -17.77 -8.50
N GLY A 47 3.29 -17.30 -7.44
CA GLY A 47 2.29 -18.10 -6.74
C GLY A 47 0.95 -18.23 -7.49
N VAL A 48 0.65 -17.39 -8.46
CA VAL A 48 -0.67 -17.35 -9.12
C VAL A 48 -0.63 -17.64 -10.63
N VAL A 49 0.45 -18.22 -11.14
CA VAL A 49 0.60 -18.48 -12.57
C VAL A 49 -0.53 -19.38 -13.08
N GLU A 50 -0.70 -20.58 -12.51
CA GLU A 50 -1.72 -21.52 -12.92
C GLU A 50 -3.15 -21.02 -12.63
N LEU A 51 -3.35 -20.32 -11.51
CA LEU A 51 -4.64 -19.67 -11.20
C LEU A 51 -5.02 -18.68 -12.31
N THR A 52 -4.10 -17.82 -12.73
CA THR A 52 -4.33 -16.82 -13.77
C THR A 52 -4.56 -17.48 -15.13
N MET A 53 -3.75 -18.50 -15.48
CA MET A 53 -3.95 -19.29 -16.70
C MET A 53 -5.34 -19.95 -16.74
N ALA A 54 -5.76 -20.58 -15.63
CA ALA A 54 -7.07 -21.21 -15.53
C ALA A 54 -8.22 -20.21 -15.70
N MET A 55 -8.08 -18.99 -15.17
CA MET A 55 -9.07 -17.91 -15.42
C MET A 55 -9.12 -17.55 -16.92
N HIS A 56 -7.97 -17.36 -17.58
CA HIS A 56 -7.93 -17.04 -19.01
C HIS A 56 -8.43 -18.18 -19.90
N LEU A 57 -8.35 -19.43 -19.45
CA LEU A 57 -8.92 -20.58 -20.15
C LEU A 57 -10.45 -20.68 -19.95
N ALA A 58 -10.97 -20.28 -18.78
CA ALA A 58 -12.38 -20.38 -18.42
C ALA A 58 -13.24 -19.17 -18.86
N PHE A 59 -12.65 -17.97 -18.95
CA PHE A 59 -13.33 -16.71 -19.22
C PHE A 59 -12.85 -16.05 -20.51
N ASP A 60 -13.65 -15.15 -21.07
CA ASP A 60 -13.39 -14.44 -22.31
C ASP A 60 -13.08 -12.96 -22.06
N PHE A 61 -11.79 -12.60 -22.00
CA PHE A 61 -11.38 -11.21 -21.85
C PHE A 61 -11.27 -10.51 -23.21
N PRO A 62 -11.59 -9.21 -23.31
CA PRO A 62 -12.02 -8.27 -22.26
C PRO A 62 -13.53 -8.27 -21.95
N LYS A 63 -14.33 -9.20 -22.56
CA LYS A 63 -15.77 -9.28 -22.30
C LYS A 63 -16.03 -9.52 -20.81
N ASP A 64 -15.54 -10.65 -20.27
CA ASP A 64 -15.59 -10.92 -18.84
C ASP A 64 -14.65 -9.97 -18.10
N LYS A 65 -14.98 -9.63 -16.86
CA LYS A 65 -14.28 -8.59 -16.09
C LYS A 65 -13.56 -9.21 -14.90
N VAL A 66 -12.28 -8.85 -14.73
CA VAL A 66 -11.50 -9.23 -13.55
C VAL A 66 -11.00 -8.00 -12.80
N VAL A 67 -11.27 -7.95 -11.49
CA VAL A 67 -10.72 -6.95 -10.57
C VAL A 67 -9.70 -7.63 -9.67
N TRP A 68 -8.45 -7.22 -9.79
CA TRP A 68 -7.36 -7.70 -8.95
C TRP A 68 -7.26 -6.85 -7.68
N ASP A 69 -7.41 -7.47 -6.51
CA ASP A 69 -7.16 -6.78 -5.24
C ASP A 69 -5.67 -6.44 -5.10
N VAL A 70 -5.33 -5.20 -4.73
CA VAL A 70 -3.97 -4.65 -4.85
C VAL A 70 -3.48 -4.62 -6.30
N GLY A 71 -3.51 -5.75 -7.01
CA GLY A 71 -3.10 -5.88 -8.39
C GLY A 71 -1.62 -6.19 -8.62
N HIS A 72 -0.81 -6.28 -7.56
CA HIS A 72 0.62 -6.60 -7.65
C HIS A 72 0.90 -8.03 -8.15
N GLN A 73 -0.09 -8.91 -8.18
CA GLN A 73 -0.02 -10.30 -8.68
C GLN A 73 -0.52 -10.44 -10.12
N SER A 74 -0.64 -9.37 -10.91
CA SER A 74 -1.26 -9.37 -12.24
C SER A 74 -0.28 -9.57 -13.41
N TYR A 75 1.00 -9.87 -13.17
CA TYR A 75 1.98 -9.96 -14.28
C TYR A 75 1.68 -11.09 -15.27
N THR A 76 1.24 -12.25 -14.78
CA THR A 76 0.78 -13.32 -15.68
C THR A 76 -0.43 -12.88 -16.51
N HIS A 77 -1.37 -12.10 -15.93
CA HIS A 77 -2.48 -11.51 -16.67
C HIS A 77 -1.98 -10.55 -17.77
N LYS A 78 -0.98 -9.70 -17.47
CA LYS A 78 -0.35 -8.83 -18.47
C LYS A 78 0.28 -9.63 -19.61
N LEU A 79 1.00 -10.72 -19.31
CA LEU A 79 1.57 -11.63 -20.32
C LEU A 79 0.48 -12.24 -21.20
N LEU A 80 -0.57 -12.80 -20.60
CA LEU A 80 -1.65 -13.48 -21.32
C LEU A 80 -2.57 -12.54 -22.11
N THR A 81 -2.43 -11.23 -21.92
CA THR A 81 -3.11 -10.17 -22.67
C THR A 81 -2.22 -9.48 -23.70
N GLY A 82 -1.06 -10.08 -24.06
CA GLY A 82 -0.21 -9.64 -25.15
C GLY A 82 0.78 -8.52 -24.80
N ARG A 83 1.05 -8.27 -23.51
CA ARG A 83 1.94 -7.19 -23.06
C ARG A 83 3.37 -7.66 -22.72
N LYS A 84 3.83 -8.74 -23.32
CA LYS A 84 5.14 -9.35 -23.04
C LYS A 84 6.31 -8.38 -23.22
N GLU A 85 6.31 -7.59 -24.29
CA GLU A 85 7.37 -6.62 -24.59
C GLU A 85 7.45 -5.49 -23.55
N GLY A 86 6.33 -5.12 -22.93
CA GLY A 86 6.27 -4.09 -21.89
C GLY A 86 7.08 -4.41 -20.64
N PHE A 87 7.48 -5.68 -20.44
CA PHE A 87 8.27 -6.08 -19.28
C PHE A 87 9.71 -5.53 -19.28
N ASP A 88 10.26 -5.12 -20.42
CA ASP A 88 11.56 -4.47 -20.51
C ASP A 88 11.55 -3.07 -19.91
N GLU A 89 10.37 -2.43 -19.89
CA GLU A 89 10.12 -1.11 -19.30
C GLU A 89 9.18 -1.17 -18.08
N LEU A 90 9.08 -2.35 -17.44
CA LEU A 90 8.24 -2.54 -16.26
C LEU A 90 8.67 -1.61 -15.12
N ARG A 91 7.74 -0.80 -14.61
CA ARG A 91 7.91 0.15 -13.50
C ARG A 91 8.91 1.28 -13.77
N LYS A 92 9.32 1.49 -15.02
CA LYS A 92 10.10 2.66 -15.46
C LYS A 92 9.16 3.76 -15.92
N TYR A 93 9.61 5.00 -15.83
CA TYR A 93 8.82 6.16 -16.29
C TYR A 93 8.42 6.03 -17.75
N GLY A 94 7.14 6.26 -18.05
CA GLY A 94 6.57 6.05 -19.39
C GLY A 94 6.42 4.61 -19.84
N GLY A 95 6.84 3.63 -19.03
CA GLY A 95 6.73 2.20 -19.31
C GLY A 95 5.50 1.55 -18.68
N MET A 96 5.49 0.22 -18.64
CA MET A 96 4.38 -0.57 -18.10
C MET A 96 4.32 -0.50 -16.57
N SER A 97 3.13 -0.26 -16.01
CA SER A 97 2.89 -0.24 -14.56
C SER A 97 3.06 -1.62 -13.92
N GLY A 98 3.46 -1.65 -12.65
CA GLY A 98 3.44 -2.86 -11.80
C GLY A 98 2.04 -3.28 -11.32
N PHE A 99 0.99 -2.56 -11.72
CA PHE A 99 -0.41 -2.81 -11.36
C PHE A 99 -1.29 -2.78 -12.62
N PRO A 100 -2.52 -3.34 -12.57
CA PRO A 100 -3.48 -3.19 -13.65
C PRO A 100 -3.79 -1.71 -13.90
N LYS A 101 -3.85 -1.33 -15.18
CA LYS A 101 -4.16 0.04 -15.61
C LYS A 101 -5.09 0.01 -16.83
N ARG A 102 -6.25 0.65 -16.71
CA ARG A 102 -7.22 0.78 -17.80
C ARG A 102 -6.63 1.44 -19.05
N LYS A 103 -5.66 2.35 -18.85
CA LYS A 103 -4.95 3.01 -19.95
C LYS A 103 -4.00 2.08 -20.71
N GLU A 104 -3.61 0.93 -20.13
CA GLU A 104 -2.69 -0.03 -20.76
C GLU A 104 -3.43 -1.10 -21.56
N SER A 105 -4.64 -1.49 -21.15
CA SER A 105 -5.37 -2.59 -21.81
C SER A 105 -6.86 -2.58 -21.44
N ASP A 106 -7.73 -2.88 -22.41
CA ASP A 106 -9.16 -3.09 -22.19
C ASP A 106 -9.46 -4.30 -21.27
N CYS A 107 -8.47 -5.19 -21.07
CA CYS A 107 -8.56 -6.31 -20.15
C CYS A 107 -8.40 -5.89 -18.68
N ASP A 108 -7.86 -4.70 -18.41
CA ASP A 108 -7.74 -4.12 -17.07
C ASP A 108 -8.98 -3.25 -16.80
N CYS A 109 -10.06 -3.85 -16.31
CA CYS A 109 -11.34 -3.16 -16.16
C CYS A 109 -11.39 -2.15 -14.99
N PHE A 110 -10.41 -2.20 -14.07
CA PHE A 110 -10.33 -1.34 -12.90
C PHE A 110 -8.88 -1.13 -12.46
N ASP A 111 -8.48 0.13 -12.24
CA ASP A 111 -7.16 0.47 -11.72
C ASP A 111 -7.08 0.11 -10.24
N THR A 112 -6.01 -0.59 -9.83
CA THR A 112 -5.82 -1.02 -8.45
C THR A 112 -4.41 -0.67 -7.94
N GLY A 113 -4.20 -0.80 -6.65
CA GLY A 113 -2.93 -0.53 -5.97
C GLY A 113 -3.07 -0.71 -4.46
N HIS A 114 -4.19 -0.30 -3.87
CA HIS A 114 -4.53 -0.53 -2.47
C HIS A 114 -5.37 -1.79 -2.28
N SER A 115 -5.27 -2.39 -1.09
CA SER A 115 -5.95 -3.64 -0.75
C SER A 115 -7.44 -3.46 -0.45
N SER A 116 -8.17 -4.58 -0.44
CA SER A 116 -9.53 -4.75 0.09
C SER A 116 -10.63 -4.05 -0.72
N THR A 117 -10.33 -3.57 -1.94
CA THR A 117 -11.29 -2.82 -2.77
C THR A 117 -11.97 -3.68 -3.84
N SER A 118 -11.40 -4.83 -4.18
CA SER A 118 -11.81 -5.63 -5.36
C SER A 118 -13.24 -6.14 -5.29
N ILE A 119 -13.69 -6.57 -4.11
CA ILE A 119 -15.06 -7.10 -3.94
C ILE A 119 -16.07 -5.97 -4.13
N SER A 120 -15.84 -4.79 -3.53
CA SER A 120 -16.72 -3.62 -3.70
C SER A 120 -16.80 -3.17 -5.15
N ALA A 121 -15.66 -3.05 -5.84
CA ALA A 121 -15.61 -2.70 -7.26
C ALA A 121 -16.31 -3.77 -8.12
N GLY A 122 -16.11 -5.06 -7.80
CA GLY A 122 -16.79 -6.17 -8.46
C GLY A 122 -18.31 -6.11 -8.31
N ILE A 123 -18.83 -5.82 -7.12
CA ILE A 123 -20.29 -5.62 -6.90
C ILE A 123 -20.79 -4.46 -7.78
N GLY A 124 -20.05 -3.36 -7.85
CA GLY A 124 -20.39 -2.23 -8.72
C GLY A 124 -20.49 -2.65 -10.19
N LEU A 125 -19.53 -3.43 -10.69
CA LEU A 125 -19.55 -3.98 -12.06
C LEU A 125 -20.73 -4.95 -12.27
N VAL A 126 -21.05 -5.81 -11.29
CA VAL A 126 -22.24 -6.68 -11.35
C VAL A 126 -23.51 -5.86 -11.48
N LYS A 127 -23.67 -4.79 -10.71
CA LYS A 127 -24.84 -3.91 -10.79
C LYS A 127 -24.90 -3.14 -12.11
N ALA A 128 -23.76 -2.67 -12.61
CA ALA A 128 -23.70 -2.04 -13.93
C ALA A 128 -24.15 -3.01 -15.03
N ARG A 129 -23.64 -4.24 -15.02
CA ARG A 129 -24.08 -5.32 -15.92
C ARG A 129 -25.59 -5.56 -15.85
N GLU A 130 -26.15 -5.70 -14.64
CA GLU A 130 -27.60 -5.92 -14.46
C GLU A 130 -28.42 -4.78 -15.08
N LEU A 131 -28.04 -3.53 -14.83
CA LEU A 131 -28.74 -2.34 -15.34
C LEU A 131 -28.62 -2.16 -16.86
N GLN A 132 -27.51 -2.61 -17.43
CA GLN A 132 -27.26 -2.54 -18.88
C GLN A 132 -27.74 -3.77 -19.66
N GLY A 133 -28.27 -4.80 -18.95
CA GLY A 133 -28.70 -6.06 -19.58
C GLY A 133 -27.56 -6.91 -20.12
N GLY A 134 -26.34 -6.74 -19.58
CA GLY A 134 -25.15 -7.50 -19.94
C GLY A 134 -25.19 -8.95 -19.38
N ASN A 135 -24.27 -9.78 -19.88
CA ASN A 135 -24.16 -11.19 -19.48
C ASN A 135 -22.73 -11.65 -19.18
N GLU A 136 -21.80 -10.73 -19.12
CA GLU A 136 -20.40 -10.99 -18.79
C GLU A 136 -20.24 -11.50 -17.36
N SER A 137 -19.24 -12.34 -17.13
CA SER A 137 -18.82 -12.73 -15.79
C SER A 137 -18.03 -11.62 -15.12
N VAL A 138 -18.23 -11.44 -13.81
CA VAL A 138 -17.43 -10.51 -13.01
C VAL A 138 -16.69 -11.32 -11.95
N ILE A 139 -15.37 -11.17 -11.91
CA ILE A 139 -14.47 -11.90 -11.03
C ILE A 139 -13.68 -10.89 -10.18
N SER A 140 -13.66 -11.06 -8.86
CA SER A 140 -12.77 -10.34 -7.96
C SER A 140 -11.76 -11.31 -7.37
N VAL A 141 -10.47 -11.03 -7.54
CA VAL A 141 -9.38 -11.84 -6.98
C VAL A 141 -8.82 -11.11 -5.77
N ILE A 142 -9.00 -11.66 -4.58
CA ILE A 142 -8.55 -11.09 -3.32
C ILE A 142 -7.60 -12.04 -2.59
N GLY A 143 -6.50 -11.50 -2.04
CA GLY A 143 -5.60 -12.26 -1.19
C GLY A 143 -6.14 -12.40 0.25
N ASP A 144 -5.73 -13.46 0.92
CA ASP A 144 -6.06 -13.75 2.33
C ASP A 144 -5.65 -12.60 3.28
N GLY A 145 -4.51 -11.93 3.02
CA GLY A 145 -4.12 -10.73 3.76
C GLY A 145 -5.06 -9.55 3.52
N ALA A 146 -5.45 -9.29 2.27
CA ALA A 146 -6.37 -8.21 1.92
C ALA A 146 -7.80 -8.45 2.45
N LEU A 147 -8.17 -9.70 2.67
CA LEU A 147 -9.46 -10.07 3.28
C LEU A 147 -9.55 -9.62 4.75
N THR A 148 -8.43 -9.30 5.41
CA THR A 148 -8.44 -8.78 6.80
C THR A 148 -8.87 -7.31 6.90
N GLY A 149 -8.96 -6.58 5.79
CA GLY A 149 -9.39 -5.18 5.76
C GLY A 149 -10.90 -5.02 5.94
N GLY A 150 -11.31 -3.98 6.68
CA GLY A 150 -12.72 -3.71 7.00
C GLY A 150 -13.63 -3.62 5.76
N MET A 151 -13.17 -2.92 4.71
CA MET A 151 -13.93 -2.76 3.47
C MET A 151 -14.26 -4.12 2.79
N ALA A 152 -13.39 -5.13 2.92
CA ALA A 152 -13.68 -6.48 2.40
C ALA A 152 -14.88 -7.11 3.11
N TYR A 153 -15.00 -6.94 4.44
CA TYR A 153 -16.17 -7.42 5.21
C TYR A 153 -17.44 -6.67 4.86
N GLU A 154 -17.36 -5.34 4.70
CA GLU A 154 -18.50 -4.52 4.24
C GLU A 154 -18.98 -4.98 2.86
N ALA A 155 -18.05 -5.26 1.96
CA ALA A 155 -18.36 -5.76 0.63
C ALA A 155 -18.96 -7.18 0.67
N LEU A 156 -18.42 -8.11 1.46
CA LEU A 156 -18.99 -9.45 1.62
C LEU A 156 -20.40 -9.40 2.19
N ASN A 157 -20.64 -8.53 3.18
CA ASN A 157 -21.97 -8.31 3.73
C ASN A 157 -22.99 -7.88 2.64
N ASN A 158 -22.56 -7.03 1.70
CA ASN A 158 -23.39 -6.60 0.58
C ASN A 158 -23.49 -7.67 -0.54
N ALA A 159 -22.41 -8.39 -0.82
CA ALA A 159 -22.38 -9.46 -1.83
C ALA A 159 -23.39 -10.57 -1.53
N SER A 160 -23.66 -10.83 -0.26
CA SER A 160 -24.64 -11.82 0.20
C SER A 160 -26.06 -11.61 -0.34
N GLN A 161 -26.41 -10.40 -0.73
CA GLN A 161 -27.74 -10.03 -1.23
C GLN A 161 -27.86 -10.09 -2.77
N LEU A 162 -26.77 -10.40 -3.48
CA LEU A 162 -26.77 -10.47 -4.93
C LEU A 162 -27.61 -11.66 -5.42
N LYS A 163 -28.47 -11.39 -6.41
CA LYS A 163 -29.31 -12.40 -7.09
C LYS A 163 -28.81 -12.73 -8.51
N SER A 164 -27.58 -12.36 -8.79
CA SER A 164 -26.89 -12.62 -10.05
C SER A 164 -25.47 -13.10 -9.80
N ASN A 165 -24.85 -13.69 -10.80
CA ASN A 165 -23.51 -14.27 -10.69
C ASN A 165 -22.47 -13.23 -10.32
N PHE A 166 -21.69 -13.53 -9.29
CA PHE A 166 -20.48 -12.81 -8.91
C PHE A 166 -19.47 -13.81 -8.34
N ILE A 167 -18.26 -13.83 -8.86
CA ILE A 167 -17.23 -14.78 -8.48
C ILE A 167 -16.15 -14.06 -7.68
N ILE A 168 -15.94 -14.48 -6.44
CA ILE A 168 -14.88 -14.01 -5.56
C ILE A 168 -13.85 -15.13 -5.45
N VAL A 169 -12.62 -14.88 -5.92
CA VAL A 169 -11.50 -15.81 -5.82
C VAL A 169 -10.65 -15.40 -4.63
N LEU A 170 -10.72 -16.16 -3.55
CA LEU A 170 -9.87 -15.99 -2.38
C LEU A 170 -8.56 -16.75 -2.60
N ASN A 171 -7.50 -16.02 -2.93
CA ASN A 171 -6.14 -16.56 -3.07
C ASN A 171 -5.48 -16.64 -1.70
N ASP A 172 -5.44 -17.84 -1.12
CA ASP A 172 -4.89 -18.11 0.20
C ASP A 172 -3.48 -18.71 0.07
N ASN A 173 -2.48 -17.94 0.46
CA ASN A 173 -1.09 -18.37 0.57
C ASN A 173 -0.48 -18.13 1.97
N GLN A 174 -1.30 -17.79 2.95
CA GLN A 174 -0.96 -17.53 4.36
C GLN A 174 -0.11 -16.27 4.60
N MET A 175 0.08 -15.43 3.57
CA MET A 175 0.98 -14.29 3.65
C MET A 175 0.40 -13.05 2.95
N SER A 176 0.52 -11.92 3.64
CA SER A 176 0.51 -10.59 3.04
C SER A 176 1.95 -10.16 2.68
N ILE A 177 2.43 -9.02 3.14
CA ILE A 177 3.88 -8.69 3.16
C ILE A 177 4.58 -9.56 4.20
N ALA A 178 3.95 -9.74 5.38
CA ALA A 178 4.34 -10.64 6.46
C ALA A 178 3.35 -11.81 6.59
N GLU A 179 3.56 -12.70 7.54
CA GLU A 179 2.56 -13.72 7.90
C GLU A 179 1.27 -13.05 8.37
N ASN A 180 0.13 -13.58 7.93
CA ASN A 180 -1.17 -13.05 8.30
C ASN A 180 -1.46 -13.27 9.78
N VAL A 181 -2.16 -12.31 10.39
CA VAL A 181 -2.50 -12.31 11.81
C VAL A 181 -4.02 -12.34 12.04
N GLY A 182 -4.44 -12.69 13.26
CA GLY A 182 -5.82 -12.59 13.71
C GLY A 182 -6.70 -13.82 13.42
N GLY A 183 -7.97 -13.72 13.86
CA GLY A 183 -8.92 -14.83 13.83
C GLY A 183 -9.29 -15.30 12.42
N MET A 184 -9.34 -14.40 11.44
CA MET A 184 -9.61 -14.78 10.05
C MET A 184 -8.47 -15.66 9.49
N SER A 185 -7.22 -15.31 9.76
CA SER A 185 -6.07 -16.12 9.35
C SER A 185 -6.13 -17.52 9.98
N GLN A 186 -6.46 -17.61 11.28
CA GLN A 186 -6.64 -18.90 11.96
C GLN A 186 -7.80 -19.71 11.36
N TYR A 187 -8.91 -19.05 11.04
CA TYR A 187 -10.05 -19.68 10.39
C TYR A 187 -9.68 -20.25 9.02
N LEU A 188 -9.03 -19.48 8.16
CA LEU A 188 -8.56 -19.93 6.85
C LEU A 188 -7.55 -21.09 6.96
N ASN A 189 -6.65 -21.04 7.93
CA ASN A 189 -5.73 -22.15 8.21
C ASN A 189 -6.47 -23.45 8.57
N GLY A 190 -7.52 -23.35 9.38
CA GLY A 190 -8.40 -24.48 9.67
C GLY A 190 -9.06 -25.06 8.40
N LEU A 191 -9.48 -24.18 7.47
CA LEU A 191 -10.03 -24.61 6.18
C LEU A 191 -9.01 -25.31 5.28
N ARG A 192 -7.76 -24.83 5.25
CA ARG A 192 -6.67 -25.43 4.44
C ARG A 192 -6.33 -26.84 4.85
N THR A 193 -6.37 -27.12 6.16
CA THR A 193 -5.98 -28.40 6.74
C THR A 193 -7.09 -29.44 6.80
N ALA A 194 -8.34 -29.04 6.58
CA ALA A 194 -9.49 -29.94 6.57
C ALA A 194 -9.55 -30.73 5.24
N GLU A 195 -8.77 -31.79 5.12
CA GLU A 195 -8.73 -32.67 3.93
C GLU A 195 -10.02 -33.45 3.66
N ALA A 196 -10.98 -33.46 4.57
CA ALA A 196 -12.09 -34.44 4.59
C ALA A 196 -13.40 -33.98 3.93
N TYR A 197 -13.52 -32.72 3.46
CA TYR A 197 -14.86 -32.17 3.14
C TYR A 197 -15.32 -32.42 1.70
N THR A 198 -14.42 -32.44 0.74
CA THR A 198 -14.81 -32.73 -0.68
C THR A 198 -15.33 -34.15 -0.83
N GLY A 199 -14.68 -35.13 -0.20
CA GLY A 199 -15.14 -36.52 -0.21
C GLY A 199 -16.45 -36.76 0.56
N PHE A 200 -16.68 -35.99 1.63
CA PHE A 200 -17.89 -36.13 2.45
C PHE A 200 -19.13 -35.54 1.78
N LYS A 201 -19.00 -34.39 1.11
CA LYS A 201 -20.14 -33.74 0.39
C LYS A 201 -20.55 -34.55 -0.85
N GLU A 202 -19.57 -35.06 -1.62
CA GLU A 202 -19.84 -35.98 -2.73
C GLU A 202 -20.45 -37.32 -2.26
N GLY A 203 -19.93 -37.86 -1.15
CA GLY A 203 -20.47 -39.07 -0.54
C GLY A 203 -21.86 -38.88 0.02
N LEU A 204 -22.18 -37.74 0.65
CA LEU A 204 -23.50 -37.46 1.19
C LEU A 204 -24.53 -37.17 0.08
N GLN A 205 -24.14 -36.46 -0.97
CA GLN A 205 -25.01 -36.15 -2.12
C GLN A 205 -25.32 -37.40 -2.90
N ASN A 206 -24.34 -38.25 -3.17
CA ASN A 206 -24.54 -39.55 -3.83
C ASN A 206 -25.31 -40.57 -2.96
N THR A 207 -25.28 -40.43 -1.61
CA THR A 207 -26.02 -41.28 -0.70
C THR A 207 -27.46 -40.80 -0.55
N LEU A 208 -27.71 -39.49 -0.53
CA LEU A 208 -29.06 -38.91 -0.46
C LEU A 208 -29.86 -39.12 -1.75
N GLU A 209 -29.23 -39.16 -2.92
CA GLU A 209 -29.88 -39.46 -4.21
C GLU A 209 -30.22 -40.95 -4.38
N ARG A 210 -29.68 -41.85 -3.53
CA ARG A 210 -29.91 -43.29 -3.56
C ARG A 210 -30.94 -43.80 -2.53
N ILE A 211 -31.52 -42.94 -1.70
CA ILE A 211 -32.54 -43.36 -0.70
C ILE A 211 -33.92 -43.18 -1.30
N PRO A 212 -34.69 -44.27 -1.52
CA PRO A 212 -36.07 -44.16 -1.95
C PRO A 212 -36.93 -43.50 -0.85
N VAL A 213 -37.92 -42.75 -1.30
CA VAL A 213 -38.87 -41.93 -0.55
C VAL A 213 -39.48 -42.68 0.66
N TYR A 214 -38.82 -42.62 1.81
CA TYR A 214 -39.41 -42.87 3.13
C TYR A 214 -38.62 -42.07 4.19
N GLY A 215 -39.04 -40.84 4.49
CA GLY A 215 -38.27 -40.20 5.53
C GLY A 215 -38.55 -38.79 5.94
N GLU A 216 -39.79 -38.30 6.03
CA GLU A 216 -40.04 -37.07 6.79
C GLU A 216 -39.67 -37.19 8.29
N GLY A 217 -39.75 -38.40 8.84
CA GLY A 217 -39.35 -38.71 10.21
C GLY A 217 -37.84 -38.73 10.43
N LEU A 218 -37.06 -39.24 9.45
CA LEU A 218 -35.61 -39.31 9.52
C LEU A 218 -34.94 -37.95 9.35
N VAL A 219 -35.50 -37.10 8.49
CA VAL A 219 -35.09 -35.72 8.30
C VAL A 219 -35.31 -34.89 9.57
N ARG A 220 -36.37 -35.15 10.33
CA ARG A 220 -36.63 -34.48 11.62
C ARG A 220 -35.71 -34.94 12.73
N GLN A 221 -35.29 -36.20 12.73
CA GLN A 221 -34.33 -36.77 13.68
C GLN A 221 -32.90 -36.32 13.35
N LEU A 222 -32.50 -36.26 12.07
CA LEU A 222 -31.22 -35.69 11.59
C LEU A 222 -31.10 -34.19 11.89
N LYS A 223 -32.22 -33.42 11.83
CA LYS A 223 -32.21 -32.01 12.27
C LYS A 223 -31.98 -31.84 13.77
N LYS A 224 -32.38 -32.80 14.63
CA LYS A 224 -32.07 -32.78 16.07
C LYS A 224 -30.64 -33.20 16.37
N THR A 225 -30.07 -34.12 15.59
CA THR A 225 -28.65 -34.55 15.71
C THR A 225 -27.72 -33.51 15.11
N LYS A 226 -28.18 -32.65 14.20
CA LYS A 226 -27.45 -31.51 13.65
C LYS A 226 -26.96 -30.51 14.72
N ASN A 227 -27.64 -30.44 15.87
CA ASN A 227 -27.21 -29.56 16.97
C ASN A 227 -26.06 -30.13 17.81
N GLY A 228 -25.81 -31.44 17.77
CA GLY A 228 -24.66 -32.09 18.41
C GLY A 228 -23.42 -32.16 17.52
N LEU A 229 -23.60 -32.14 16.19
CA LEU A 229 -22.51 -32.07 15.20
C LEU A 229 -22.02 -30.63 14.91
N LYS A 230 -22.65 -29.62 15.51
CA LYS A 230 -22.25 -28.19 15.37
C LYS A 230 -20.89 -27.84 15.98
N GLN A 231 -20.20 -28.77 16.62
CA GLN A 231 -18.82 -28.56 17.10
C GLN A 231 -17.74 -29.03 16.10
N LEU A 232 -18.11 -29.70 15.01
CA LEU A 232 -17.22 -29.91 13.89
C LEU A 232 -17.27 -28.63 13.04
N VAL A 233 -16.19 -27.86 13.02
CA VAL A 233 -16.01 -26.70 12.14
C VAL A 233 -16.16 -27.17 10.69
N ILE A 234 -17.36 -26.97 10.12
CA ILE A 234 -17.58 -27.26 8.69
C ILE A 234 -16.85 -26.18 7.91
N PRO A 235 -15.90 -26.53 7.03
CA PRO A 235 -15.20 -25.56 6.20
C PRO A 235 -16.20 -24.66 5.45
N GLY A 236 -15.92 -23.35 5.42
CA GLY A 236 -16.74 -22.39 4.67
C GLY A 236 -17.99 -21.86 5.38
N MET A 237 -18.35 -22.36 6.58
CA MET A 237 -19.57 -21.95 7.30
C MET A 237 -19.75 -20.45 7.46
N LEU A 238 -18.65 -19.68 7.65
CA LEU A 238 -18.75 -18.22 7.78
C LEU A 238 -19.38 -17.60 6.53
N PHE A 239 -18.85 -17.93 5.36
CA PHE A 239 -19.34 -17.38 4.07
C PHE A 239 -20.74 -17.90 3.72
N GLU A 240 -21.01 -19.20 3.95
CA GLU A 240 -22.33 -19.79 3.70
C GLU A 240 -23.39 -19.22 4.65
N ASN A 241 -23.06 -18.97 5.91
CA ASN A 241 -23.97 -18.31 6.86
C ASN A 241 -24.25 -16.84 6.47
N MET A 242 -23.34 -16.20 5.76
CA MET A 242 -23.57 -14.88 5.16
C MET A 242 -24.39 -14.94 3.86
N GLY A 243 -24.69 -16.11 3.30
CA GLY A 243 -25.41 -16.27 2.05
C GLY A 243 -24.53 -16.30 0.80
N ILE A 244 -23.21 -16.49 0.96
CA ILE A 244 -22.25 -16.63 -0.13
C ILE A 244 -21.88 -18.11 -0.26
N THR A 245 -22.11 -18.72 -1.43
CA THR A 245 -21.72 -20.11 -1.64
C THR A 245 -20.19 -20.26 -1.60
N TYR A 246 -19.72 -21.18 -0.78
CA TYR A 246 -18.30 -21.50 -0.66
C TYR A 246 -17.92 -22.72 -1.48
N LEU A 247 -16.91 -22.59 -2.35
CA LEU A 247 -16.30 -23.67 -3.12
C LEU A 247 -14.81 -23.79 -2.74
N GLY A 248 -14.41 -24.95 -2.27
CA GLY A 248 -13.00 -25.18 -1.94
C GLY A 248 -12.78 -25.89 -0.60
N PRO A 249 -11.52 -25.93 -0.15
CA PRO A 249 -10.32 -25.35 -0.80
C PRO A 249 -9.91 -26.12 -2.07
N VAL A 250 -9.52 -25.36 -3.10
CA VAL A 250 -9.08 -25.87 -4.41
C VAL A 250 -7.57 -25.68 -4.53
N ASP A 251 -6.88 -26.64 -5.16
CA ASP A 251 -5.46 -26.48 -5.48
C ASP A 251 -5.28 -25.47 -6.64
N GLY A 252 -4.72 -24.29 -6.33
CA GLY A 252 -4.48 -23.21 -7.28
C GLY A 252 -3.37 -23.50 -8.31
N HIS A 253 -2.68 -24.63 -8.14
CA HIS A 253 -1.67 -25.10 -9.09
C HIS A 253 -2.18 -26.23 -10.02
N ASN A 254 -3.44 -26.65 -9.84
CA ASN A 254 -4.10 -27.61 -10.70
C ASN A 254 -5.04 -26.91 -11.68
N ILE A 255 -4.57 -26.65 -12.91
CA ILE A 255 -5.31 -25.91 -13.94
C ILE A 255 -6.65 -26.58 -14.27
N ASP A 256 -6.69 -27.90 -14.41
CA ASP A 256 -7.91 -28.64 -14.72
C ASP A 256 -8.97 -28.53 -13.63
N GLN A 257 -8.57 -28.64 -12.36
CA GLN A 257 -9.48 -28.49 -11.22
C GLN A 257 -10.01 -27.06 -11.16
N MET A 258 -9.16 -26.06 -11.36
CA MET A 258 -9.54 -24.65 -11.37
C MET A 258 -10.56 -24.34 -12.48
N ILE A 259 -10.33 -24.79 -13.72
CA ILE A 259 -11.25 -24.60 -14.85
C ILE A 259 -12.62 -25.18 -14.54
N ARG A 260 -12.69 -26.41 -13.98
CA ARG A 260 -13.98 -27.03 -13.57
C ARG A 260 -14.68 -26.18 -12.53
N THR A 261 -13.97 -25.75 -11.48
CA THR A 261 -14.53 -24.93 -10.41
C THR A 261 -15.04 -23.57 -10.93
N PHE A 262 -14.31 -22.92 -11.84
CA PHE A 262 -14.77 -21.68 -12.47
C PHE A 262 -16.02 -21.87 -13.31
N ASN A 263 -16.11 -22.97 -14.09
CA ASN A 263 -17.29 -23.29 -14.88
C ASN A 263 -18.51 -23.58 -14.01
N ASP A 264 -18.34 -24.23 -12.86
CA ASP A 264 -19.42 -24.46 -11.89
C ASP A 264 -19.87 -23.15 -11.24
N ALA A 265 -18.93 -22.32 -10.79
CA ALA A 265 -19.23 -21.00 -10.22
C ALA A 265 -19.95 -20.07 -11.21
N ARG A 266 -19.59 -20.11 -12.50
CA ARG A 266 -20.21 -19.30 -13.57
C ARG A 266 -21.71 -19.58 -13.76
N ARG A 267 -22.17 -20.80 -13.46
CA ARG A 267 -23.56 -21.21 -13.59
C ARG A 267 -24.45 -20.76 -12.44
N MET A 268 -23.87 -20.35 -11.32
CA MET A 268 -24.61 -19.92 -10.14
C MET A 268 -25.19 -18.51 -10.34
N ARG A 269 -26.35 -18.24 -9.73
CA ARG A 269 -27.06 -16.95 -9.85
C ARG A 269 -27.01 -16.15 -8.54
N HIS A 270 -25.88 -16.18 -7.86
CA HIS A 270 -25.60 -15.46 -6.61
C HIS A 270 -24.09 -15.34 -6.43
N ALA A 271 -23.66 -14.68 -5.37
CA ALA A 271 -22.25 -14.56 -5.06
C ALA A 271 -21.64 -15.92 -4.66
N VAL A 272 -20.48 -16.23 -5.21
CA VAL A 272 -19.73 -17.46 -4.96
C VAL A 272 -18.30 -17.09 -4.55
N LEU A 273 -17.80 -17.67 -3.47
CA LEU A 273 -16.41 -17.55 -3.04
C LEU A 273 -15.68 -18.87 -3.34
N ILE A 274 -14.69 -18.78 -4.20
CA ILE A 274 -13.78 -19.90 -4.51
C ILE A 274 -12.51 -19.72 -3.66
N HIS A 275 -12.29 -20.61 -2.69
CA HIS A 275 -11.09 -20.62 -1.86
C HIS A 275 -9.99 -21.42 -2.55
N VAL A 276 -8.93 -20.73 -2.97
CA VAL A 276 -7.82 -21.29 -3.74
C VAL A 276 -6.56 -21.28 -2.91
N LYS A 277 -5.96 -22.47 -2.71
CA LYS A 277 -4.67 -22.61 -2.03
C LYS A 277 -3.54 -22.42 -3.03
N THR A 278 -2.63 -21.50 -2.76
CA THR A 278 -1.42 -21.27 -3.56
C THR A 278 -0.16 -21.26 -2.71
N GLN A 279 1.00 -21.29 -3.37
CA GLN A 279 2.31 -21.17 -2.73
C GLN A 279 3.01 -19.93 -3.24
N LYS A 280 3.21 -18.94 -2.36
CA LYS A 280 3.92 -17.70 -2.69
C LYS A 280 5.38 -17.99 -3.05
N GLY A 281 5.85 -17.46 -4.20
CA GLY A 281 7.21 -17.67 -4.68
C GLY A 281 7.46 -19.01 -5.39
N LYS A 282 6.42 -19.81 -5.69
CA LYS A 282 6.52 -21.14 -6.28
C LYS A 282 7.44 -21.20 -7.51
N GLY A 283 8.33 -22.20 -7.52
CA GLY A 283 9.26 -22.46 -8.63
C GLY A 283 10.56 -21.66 -8.57
N TYR A 284 10.74 -20.82 -7.52
CA TYR A 284 12.00 -20.13 -7.28
C TYR A 284 12.42 -20.25 -5.80
N ALA A 285 13.35 -21.16 -5.52
CA ALA A 285 13.73 -21.52 -4.15
C ALA A 285 14.09 -20.33 -3.23
N PRO A 286 14.80 -19.26 -3.69
CA PRO A 286 15.01 -18.07 -2.87
C PRO A 286 13.72 -17.36 -2.48
N ALA A 287 12.73 -17.28 -3.38
CA ALA A 287 11.44 -16.63 -3.11
C ALA A 287 10.54 -17.49 -2.22
N GLU A 288 10.58 -18.80 -2.34
CA GLU A 288 9.86 -19.73 -1.45
C GLU A 288 10.38 -19.66 -0.01
N ARG A 289 11.71 -19.53 0.17
CA ARG A 289 12.34 -19.42 1.51
C ARG A 289 12.15 -18.04 2.15
N HIS A 290 12.10 -16.99 1.34
CA HIS A 290 12.05 -15.59 1.79
C HIS A 290 10.98 -14.78 1.04
N PRO A 291 9.69 -15.19 1.07
CA PRO A 291 8.65 -14.57 0.26
C PRO A 291 8.43 -13.09 0.57
N ALA A 292 8.69 -12.63 1.79
CA ALA A 292 8.62 -11.22 2.17
C ALA A 292 9.64 -10.36 1.41
N ARG A 293 10.87 -10.86 1.18
CA ARG A 293 11.90 -10.15 0.39
C ARG A 293 11.46 -9.96 -1.04
N PHE A 294 10.81 -10.95 -1.63
CA PHE A 294 10.37 -10.95 -3.01
C PHE A 294 8.92 -10.46 -3.20
N HIS A 295 8.30 -9.93 -2.12
CA HIS A 295 7.01 -9.24 -2.24
C HIS A 295 7.16 -7.94 -3.04
N GLY A 296 8.25 -7.19 -2.82
CA GLY A 296 8.64 -6.02 -3.58
C GLY A 296 10.16 -6.03 -3.73
N ALA A 297 10.67 -6.87 -4.65
CA ALA A 297 12.11 -7.08 -4.82
C ALA A 297 12.79 -5.87 -5.47
N GLU A 298 13.97 -5.51 -4.96
CA GLU A 298 14.96 -4.74 -5.71
C GLU A 298 15.62 -5.64 -6.75
N PRO A 299 16.34 -5.12 -7.76
CA PRO A 299 17.14 -5.95 -8.67
C PRO A 299 18.04 -6.92 -7.92
N PHE A 300 18.12 -8.18 -8.38
CA PHE A 300 18.79 -9.26 -7.65
C PHE A 300 19.50 -10.25 -8.57
N GLU A 301 20.46 -11.00 -8.04
CA GLU A 301 21.12 -12.10 -8.73
C GLU A 301 20.24 -13.36 -8.67
N ILE A 302 19.91 -13.94 -9.82
CA ILE A 302 19.00 -15.09 -9.90
C ILE A 302 19.54 -16.29 -9.11
N ALA A 303 20.85 -16.55 -9.19
CA ALA A 303 21.44 -17.74 -8.56
C ALA A 303 21.35 -17.71 -7.00
N THR A 304 21.44 -16.52 -6.41
CA THR A 304 21.50 -16.35 -4.95
C THR A 304 20.24 -15.75 -4.34
N GLY A 305 19.45 -15.02 -5.13
CA GLY A 305 18.33 -14.20 -4.67
C GLY A 305 18.75 -12.99 -3.83
N LEU A 306 20.03 -12.62 -3.84
CA LEU A 306 20.53 -11.45 -3.11
C LEU A 306 20.43 -10.19 -3.98
N PRO A 307 20.19 -9.01 -3.38
CA PRO A 307 20.18 -7.76 -4.12
C PRO A 307 21.48 -7.53 -4.90
N SER A 308 21.38 -7.08 -6.15
CA SER A 308 22.52 -6.78 -7.02
C SER A 308 23.39 -5.65 -6.48
N HIS A 309 22.80 -4.76 -5.70
CA HIS A 309 23.50 -3.64 -5.07
C HIS A 309 23.46 -3.74 -3.54
N LYS A 310 24.64 -3.70 -2.91
CA LYS A 310 24.73 -3.63 -1.44
C LYS A 310 24.53 -2.19 -0.99
N ARG A 311 23.63 -1.99 -0.04
CA ARG A 311 23.47 -0.70 0.63
C ARG A 311 24.73 -0.38 1.45
N THR A 312 25.24 0.84 1.32
CA THR A 312 26.41 1.32 2.05
C THR A 312 26.02 2.26 3.20
N LYS A 313 24.84 2.85 3.15
CA LYS A 313 24.33 3.78 4.16
C LYS A 313 22.99 3.30 4.73
N ALA A 314 22.67 3.77 5.93
CA ALA A 314 21.40 3.49 6.58
C ALA A 314 20.25 4.25 5.90
N ASN A 315 19.09 3.63 5.80
CA ASN A 315 17.85 4.26 5.38
C ASN A 315 17.18 4.99 6.57
N TYR A 316 16.23 5.89 6.28
CA TYR A 316 15.40 6.51 7.33
C TYR A 316 14.70 5.46 8.19
N THR A 317 14.17 4.39 7.59
CA THR A 317 13.57 3.24 8.29
C THR A 317 14.54 2.56 9.28
N ASP A 318 15.85 2.47 8.95
CA ASP A 318 16.86 1.90 9.84
C ASP A 318 17.13 2.81 11.06
N ILE A 319 17.10 4.14 10.84
CA ILE A 319 17.22 5.14 11.91
C ILE A 319 16.01 5.04 12.84
N PHE A 320 14.79 5.05 12.28
CA PHE A 320 13.54 4.85 13.03
C PHE A 320 13.60 3.58 13.87
N SER A 321 13.94 2.43 13.26
CA SER A 321 14.07 1.14 13.94
C SER A 321 15.03 1.18 15.13
N THR A 322 16.15 1.89 14.96
CA THR A 322 17.17 2.02 16.01
C THR A 322 16.67 2.87 17.18
N VAL A 323 15.96 3.97 16.90
CA VAL A 323 15.40 4.85 17.93
C VAL A 323 14.27 4.16 18.66
N MET A 324 13.33 3.53 17.95
CA MET A 324 12.21 2.77 18.55
C MET A 324 12.70 1.71 19.54
N ARG A 325 13.74 0.95 19.17
CA ARG A 325 14.35 -0.02 20.09
C ARG A 325 14.84 0.64 21.38
N LYS A 326 15.57 1.78 21.25
CA LYS A 326 16.11 2.50 22.41
C LYS A 326 15.02 3.09 23.29
N MET A 327 13.93 3.57 22.69
CA MET A 327 12.82 4.15 23.43
C MET A 327 12.02 3.07 24.15
N GLY A 328 11.77 1.91 23.50
CA GLY A 328 11.11 0.78 24.15
C GLY A 328 11.89 0.20 25.33
N ASP A 329 13.23 0.27 25.27
CA ASP A 329 14.10 -0.14 26.38
C ASP A 329 14.05 0.83 27.58
N ARG A 330 13.80 2.12 27.33
CA ARG A 330 13.82 3.17 28.35
C ARG A 330 12.46 3.46 28.98
N ASP A 331 11.38 3.21 28.25
CA ASP A 331 10.02 3.55 28.68
C ASP A 331 9.07 2.38 28.34
N GLU A 332 8.58 1.71 29.38
CA GLU A 332 7.68 0.56 29.26
C GLU A 332 6.30 0.94 28.73
N LYS A 333 5.92 2.23 28.76
CA LYS A 333 4.67 2.73 28.21
C LYS A 333 4.70 2.83 26.69
N VAL A 334 5.88 2.82 26.07
CA VAL A 334 6.03 2.87 24.61
C VAL A 334 5.58 1.55 23.98
N VAL A 335 4.58 1.65 23.13
CA VAL A 335 4.02 0.52 22.36
C VAL A 335 4.04 0.85 20.86
N ALA A 336 4.21 -0.15 20.02
CA ALA A 336 4.33 0.02 18.58
C ALA A 336 3.22 -0.73 17.84
N ILE A 337 2.61 -0.06 16.86
CA ILE A 337 1.51 -0.58 16.07
C ILE A 337 1.86 -0.43 14.59
N THR A 338 1.53 -1.45 13.80
CA THR A 338 1.61 -1.38 12.32
C THR A 338 0.47 -2.17 11.68
N ALA A 339 0.23 -1.93 10.41
CA ALA A 339 -0.78 -2.62 9.61
C ALA A 339 -0.11 -3.50 8.54
N ALA A 340 0.28 -4.73 8.91
CA ALA A 340 0.95 -5.73 8.06
C ALA A 340 2.33 -5.31 7.50
N MET A 341 2.98 -4.29 8.08
CA MET A 341 4.24 -3.71 7.57
C MET A 341 5.40 -3.75 8.58
N PRO A 342 5.61 -4.78 9.40
CA PRO A 342 6.63 -4.75 10.46
C PRO A 342 8.06 -4.59 9.93
N ASP A 343 8.40 -5.25 8.80
CA ASP A 343 9.70 -5.13 8.15
C ASP A 343 9.83 -3.78 7.43
N GLY A 344 8.80 -3.39 6.68
CA GLY A 344 8.79 -2.19 5.86
C GLY A 344 8.86 -0.89 6.66
N THR A 345 8.30 -0.85 7.86
CA THR A 345 8.37 0.30 8.78
C THR A 345 9.54 0.21 9.77
N GLY A 346 10.33 -0.88 9.75
CA GLY A 346 11.47 -1.08 10.66
C GLY A 346 11.10 -1.53 12.07
N LEU A 347 9.86 -1.92 12.32
CA LEU A 347 9.40 -2.37 13.64
C LEU A 347 9.76 -3.82 13.98
N LYS A 348 10.30 -4.59 13.04
CA LYS A 348 10.70 -6.00 13.30
C LYS A 348 11.63 -6.16 14.51
N ARG A 349 12.60 -5.24 14.66
CA ARG A 349 13.51 -5.26 15.82
C ARG A 349 12.78 -4.99 17.12
N PHE A 350 11.83 -4.05 17.13
CA PHE A 350 10.98 -3.75 18.29
C PHE A 350 10.11 -4.96 18.64
N LYS A 351 9.44 -5.57 17.65
CA LYS A 351 8.68 -6.82 17.80
C LYS A 351 9.48 -7.94 18.49
N ASN A 352 10.72 -8.16 18.03
CA ASN A 352 11.57 -9.24 18.57
C ASN A 352 12.02 -9.00 20.01
N MET A 353 12.20 -7.73 20.41
CA MET A 353 12.64 -7.37 21.76
C MET A 353 11.50 -7.16 22.75
N PHE A 354 10.36 -6.69 22.27
CA PHE A 354 9.21 -6.31 23.10
C PHE A 354 7.92 -6.88 22.52
N PRO A 355 7.77 -8.22 22.40
CA PRO A 355 6.63 -8.85 21.72
C PRO A 355 5.28 -8.45 22.31
N ASP A 356 5.19 -8.28 23.64
CA ASP A 356 3.95 -7.92 24.34
C ASP A 356 3.55 -6.43 24.17
N ARG A 357 4.44 -5.63 23.58
CA ARG A 357 4.24 -4.20 23.30
C ARG A 357 4.22 -3.87 21.81
N PHE A 358 4.17 -4.90 20.98
CA PHE A 358 4.08 -4.78 19.54
C PHE A 358 2.77 -5.36 19.03
N PHE A 359 2.07 -4.61 18.19
CA PHE A 359 0.78 -4.99 17.62
C PHE A 359 0.82 -4.85 16.11
N ASP A 360 0.71 -5.98 15.41
CA ASP A 360 0.40 -6.02 13.97
C ASP A 360 -1.09 -6.32 13.83
N VAL A 361 -1.84 -5.40 13.28
CA VAL A 361 -3.31 -5.52 13.17
C VAL A 361 -3.77 -6.09 11.83
N GLY A 362 -2.86 -6.57 10.99
CA GLY A 362 -3.16 -6.93 9.60
C GLY A 362 -3.35 -5.69 8.72
N ILE A 363 -3.91 -5.85 7.53
CA ILE A 363 -4.14 -4.71 6.62
C ILE A 363 -5.41 -3.97 7.06
N ALA A 364 -5.29 -3.22 8.16
CA ALA A 364 -6.43 -2.57 8.84
C ALA A 364 -6.00 -1.24 9.50
N GLU A 365 -5.64 -0.26 8.68
CA GLU A 365 -5.12 1.05 9.14
C GLU A 365 -6.12 1.80 10.02
N GLN A 366 -7.41 1.74 9.69
CA GLN A 366 -8.49 2.33 10.49
C GLN A 366 -8.49 1.75 11.92
N HIS A 367 -8.44 0.41 12.02
CA HIS A 367 -8.36 -0.27 13.31
C HIS A 367 -7.06 0.08 14.06
N ALA A 368 -5.91 0.18 13.36
CA ALA A 368 -4.64 0.56 13.96
C ALA A 368 -4.73 1.89 14.69
N VAL A 369 -5.38 2.88 14.09
CA VAL A 369 -5.50 4.23 14.66
C VAL A 369 -6.47 4.26 15.84
N THR A 370 -7.67 3.71 15.72
CA THR A 370 -8.62 3.65 16.84
C THR A 370 -8.08 2.80 18.01
N PHE A 371 -7.39 1.70 17.70
CA PHE A 371 -6.71 0.89 18.71
C PHE A 371 -5.62 1.69 19.44
N ALA A 372 -4.83 2.48 18.71
CA ALA A 372 -3.85 3.39 19.30
C ALA A 372 -4.51 4.44 20.20
N ALA A 373 -5.65 5.00 19.78
CA ALA A 373 -6.43 5.92 20.62
C ALA A 373 -6.84 5.29 21.95
N GLY A 374 -7.32 4.03 21.91
CA GLY A 374 -7.64 3.25 23.12
C GLY A 374 -6.44 3.04 24.04
N LEU A 375 -5.28 2.70 23.47
CA LEU A 375 -4.03 2.53 24.24
C LEU A 375 -3.57 3.85 24.88
N ALA A 376 -3.68 4.98 24.16
CA ALA A 376 -3.37 6.30 24.67
C ALA A 376 -4.31 6.71 25.81
N ALA A 377 -5.62 6.50 25.65
CA ALA A 377 -6.60 6.71 26.71
C ALA A 377 -6.34 5.83 27.95
N GLY A 378 -5.76 4.63 27.75
CA GLY A 378 -5.28 3.74 28.82
C GLY A 378 -3.95 4.16 29.44
N GLY A 379 -3.35 5.29 29.04
CA GLY A 379 -2.11 5.85 29.62
C GLY A 379 -0.81 5.30 29.01
N LEU A 380 -0.87 4.60 27.87
CA LEU A 380 0.29 4.18 27.09
C LEU A 380 0.72 5.24 26.08
N LYS A 381 1.87 5.03 25.46
CA LYS A 381 2.45 5.92 24.43
C LYS A 381 2.52 5.15 23.08
N PRO A 382 1.41 5.10 22.34
CA PRO A 382 1.37 4.35 21.09
C PRO A 382 2.06 5.10 19.94
N ILE A 383 2.87 4.37 19.18
CA ILE A 383 3.47 4.81 17.94
C ILE A 383 2.87 3.97 16.80
N VAL A 384 2.11 4.61 15.93
CA VAL A 384 1.52 4.02 14.72
C VAL A 384 2.48 4.24 13.56
N ALA A 385 3.12 3.18 13.08
CA ALA A 385 4.06 3.24 11.95
C ALA A 385 3.40 2.64 10.70
N VAL A 386 3.10 3.50 9.73
CA VAL A 386 2.37 3.19 8.49
C VAL A 386 2.95 4.02 7.35
N TYR A 387 2.84 3.51 6.10
CA TYR A 387 3.23 4.29 4.93
C TYR A 387 2.27 5.45 4.68
N SER A 388 2.82 6.58 4.19
CA SER A 388 2.07 7.80 3.94
C SER A 388 0.79 7.58 3.13
N SER A 389 0.89 6.90 1.98
CA SER A 389 -0.26 6.63 1.11
C SER A 389 -1.30 5.69 1.74
N PHE A 390 -0.91 4.82 2.68
CA PHE A 390 -1.84 3.90 3.35
C PHE A 390 -2.53 4.54 4.55
N LEU A 391 -1.86 5.48 5.24
CA LEU A 391 -2.44 6.19 6.38
C LEU A 391 -3.67 7.03 5.99
N GLN A 392 -3.81 7.46 4.74
CA GLN A 392 -4.99 8.19 4.26
C GLN A 392 -6.30 7.41 4.46
N ARG A 393 -6.24 6.07 4.56
CA ARG A 393 -7.40 5.22 4.85
C ARG A 393 -7.98 5.43 6.24
N ALA A 394 -7.18 5.95 7.18
CA ALA A 394 -7.55 6.18 8.56
C ALA A 394 -7.78 7.67 8.89
N TYR A 395 -8.04 8.50 7.89
CA TYR A 395 -8.25 9.94 8.06
C TYR A 395 -9.35 10.26 9.09
N ASP A 396 -10.51 9.61 8.99
CA ASP A 396 -11.61 9.79 9.93
C ASP A 396 -11.22 9.40 11.37
N GLN A 397 -10.53 8.26 11.55
CA GLN A 397 -10.10 7.80 12.87
C GLN A 397 -9.02 8.70 13.48
N ILE A 398 -8.14 9.29 12.67
CA ILE A 398 -7.18 10.30 13.15
C ILE A 398 -7.93 11.53 13.64
N LEU A 399 -8.90 12.02 12.86
CA LEU A 399 -9.70 13.20 13.20
C LEU A 399 -10.56 12.94 14.43
N HIS A 400 -11.41 11.90 14.36
CA HIS A 400 -12.46 11.64 15.34
C HIS A 400 -11.94 10.98 16.61
N ASP A 401 -11.20 9.86 16.48
CA ASP A 401 -10.84 9.05 17.64
C ASP A 401 -9.60 9.57 18.37
N VAL A 402 -8.72 10.28 17.67
CA VAL A 402 -7.47 10.78 18.25
C VAL A 402 -7.52 12.29 18.49
N CYS A 403 -7.75 13.10 17.46
CA CYS A 403 -7.52 14.54 17.55
C CYS A 403 -8.64 15.30 18.27
N ILE A 404 -9.92 14.91 18.14
CA ILE A 404 -11.02 15.51 18.93
C ILE A 404 -10.75 15.34 20.43
N GLN A 405 -10.23 14.18 20.83
CA GLN A 405 -9.94 13.85 22.22
C GLN A 405 -8.55 14.33 22.68
N ASN A 406 -7.76 14.92 21.76
CA ASN A 406 -6.37 15.35 22.00
C ASN A 406 -5.49 14.26 22.62
N LEU A 407 -5.66 13.00 22.18
CA LEU A 407 -4.93 11.86 22.71
C LEU A 407 -3.49 11.83 22.18
N HIS A 408 -2.55 11.47 23.06
CA HIS A 408 -1.15 11.31 22.69
C HIS A 408 -0.95 10.05 21.83
N VAL A 409 -1.02 10.22 20.52
CA VAL A 409 -0.68 9.20 19.53
C VAL A 409 0.40 9.76 18.61
N VAL A 410 1.49 9.02 18.44
CA VAL A 410 2.57 9.36 17.51
C VAL A 410 2.34 8.63 16.18
N PHE A 411 2.19 9.38 15.11
CA PHE A 411 2.11 8.85 13.75
C PHE A 411 3.49 8.91 13.10
N ALA A 412 4.17 7.78 12.97
CA ALA A 412 5.44 7.63 12.27
C ALA A 412 5.14 7.29 10.79
N ILE A 413 5.15 8.31 9.94
CA ILE A 413 4.72 8.23 8.56
C ILE A 413 5.93 7.97 7.66
N ASP A 414 6.13 6.72 7.29
CA ASP A 414 7.21 6.30 6.37
C ASP A 414 6.77 6.46 4.91
N ARG A 415 7.69 6.55 3.96
CA ARG A 415 7.43 6.75 2.53
C ARG A 415 6.69 8.04 2.21
N ALA A 416 6.96 9.12 2.93
CA ALA A 416 6.44 10.43 2.58
C ALA A 416 7.17 10.99 1.35
N GLY A 417 6.43 11.74 0.51
CA GLY A 417 6.94 12.27 -0.76
C GLY A 417 6.90 11.25 -1.89
N LEU A 418 7.71 11.48 -2.93
CA LEU A 418 7.78 10.61 -4.10
C LEU A 418 8.56 9.32 -3.76
N VAL A 419 7.91 8.18 -3.96
CA VAL A 419 8.49 6.85 -3.67
C VAL A 419 8.90 6.08 -4.92
N GLY A 420 8.43 6.49 -6.09
CA GLY A 420 8.93 6.08 -7.40
C GLY A 420 8.15 4.94 -8.06
N SER A 421 8.71 3.74 -8.02
CA SER A 421 8.37 2.65 -8.95
C SER A 421 6.94 2.09 -8.87
N ASP A 422 6.18 2.36 -7.81
CA ASP A 422 4.81 1.87 -7.63
C ASP A 422 3.73 2.91 -8.03
N GLY A 423 4.16 4.11 -8.42
CA GLY A 423 3.32 5.12 -9.07
C GLY A 423 2.26 5.75 -8.18
N GLU A 424 1.20 6.20 -8.82
CA GLU A 424 0.16 7.08 -8.28
C GLU A 424 -0.48 6.56 -6.99
N THR A 425 -0.58 5.24 -6.86
CA THR A 425 -1.21 4.59 -5.71
C THR A 425 -0.33 4.55 -4.46
N HIS A 426 0.99 4.79 -4.63
CA HIS A 426 1.97 4.67 -3.55
C HIS A 426 2.74 5.96 -3.25
N GLN A 427 2.64 7.00 -4.10
CA GLN A 427 3.27 8.29 -3.82
C GLN A 427 2.71 8.89 -2.52
N GLY A 428 3.59 9.25 -1.60
CA GLY A 428 3.23 9.81 -0.29
C GLY A 428 3.14 11.34 -0.33
N ILE A 429 2.34 11.88 -1.23
CA ILE A 429 2.30 13.32 -1.56
C ILE A 429 1.07 14.06 -1.04
N PHE A 430 0.23 13.42 -0.23
CA PHE A 430 -1.02 13.99 0.28
C PHE A 430 -1.06 14.14 1.80
N ASP A 431 -0.10 13.57 2.53
CA ASP A 431 -0.16 13.49 4.00
C ASP A 431 -0.10 14.86 4.68
N LEU A 432 0.71 15.80 4.19
CA LEU A 432 0.72 17.16 4.74
C LEU A 432 -0.65 17.83 4.55
N SER A 433 -1.27 17.64 3.39
CA SER A 433 -2.56 18.25 3.07
C SER A 433 -3.68 17.72 3.96
N TYR A 434 -3.91 16.41 3.99
CA TYR A 434 -5.03 15.87 4.74
C TYR A 434 -4.83 15.96 6.27
N LEU A 435 -3.62 15.84 6.78
CA LEU A 435 -3.35 16.00 8.22
C LEU A 435 -3.44 17.47 8.66
N SER A 436 -3.07 18.40 7.78
CA SER A 436 -3.13 19.83 8.08
C SER A 436 -4.53 20.35 8.32
N SER A 437 -5.55 19.72 7.74
CA SER A 437 -6.96 20.08 7.92
C SER A 437 -7.50 19.72 9.32
N ILE A 438 -6.80 18.82 10.07
CA ILE A 438 -7.29 18.29 11.34
C ILE A 438 -6.86 19.18 12.50
N PRO A 439 -7.79 19.77 13.31
CA PRO A 439 -7.44 20.49 14.51
C PRO A 439 -6.66 19.63 15.52
N ASN A 440 -5.85 20.24 16.38
CA ASN A 440 -4.99 19.61 17.38
C ASN A 440 -3.83 18.77 16.82
N MET A 441 -3.83 18.41 15.52
CA MET A 441 -2.74 17.67 14.92
C MET A 441 -1.47 18.52 14.80
N THR A 442 -0.35 18.03 15.34
CA THR A 442 0.98 18.59 15.12
C THR A 442 1.72 17.80 14.06
N ILE A 443 2.39 18.48 13.11
CA ILE A 443 3.06 17.83 11.98
C ILE A 443 4.52 18.29 11.91
N MET A 444 5.45 17.34 11.91
CA MET A 444 6.90 17.55 11.78
C MET A 444 7.51 16.79 10.61
N ALA A 445 8.61 17.33 10.07
CA ALA A 445 9.39 16.67 9.02
C ALA A 445 10.90 16.91 9.23
N PRO A 446 11.72 15.85 9.43
CA PRO A 446 13.14 15.99 9.70
C PRO A 446 13.95 16.25 8.42
N LYS A 447 14.95 17.15 8.49
CA LYS A 447 15.89 17.42 7.39
C LYS A 447 16.90 16.29 7.14
N ASN A 448 17.28 15.54 8.19
CA ASN A 448 18.31 14.52 8.14
C ASN A 448 18.12 13.41 9.20
N LYS A 449 19.02 12.42 9.20
CA LYS A 449 18.98 11.26 10.10
C LYS A 449 19.06 11.59 11.59
N TRP A 450 19.77 12.63 11.95
CA TRP A 450 19.89 13.02 13.37
C TRP A 450 18.65 13.73 13.84
N GLU A 451 18.10 14.61 13.03
CA GLU A 451 16.85 15.30 13.35
C GLU A 451 15.67 14.33 13.43
N LEU A 452 15.60 13.28 12.56
CA LEU A 452 14.62 12.20 12.72
C LEU A 452 14.72 11.55 14.11
N SER A 453 15.94 11.26 14.56
CA SER A 453 16.15 10.68 15.90
C SER A 453 15.70 11.61 17.02
N ASP A 454 15.98 12.92 16.90
CA ASP A 454 15.67 13.89 17.94
C ASP A 454 14.16 14.23 17.95
N MET A 455 13.54 14.36 16.75
CA MET A 455 12.09 14.55 16.61
C MET A 455 11.28 13.35 17.11
N LEU A 456 11.74 12.13 16.90
CA LEU A 456 11.04 10.95 17.42
C LEU A 456 11.06 10.89 18.95
N LYS A 457 12.19 11.24 19.58
CA LYS A 457 12.29 11.37 21.03
C LYS A 457 11.40 12.49 21.57
N TYR A 458 11.32 13.60 20.85
CA TYR A 458 10.42 14.70 21.14
C TYR A 458 8.96 14.25 21.07
N ALA A 459 8.56 13.59 19.97
CA ALA A 459 7.20 13.12 19.74
C ALA A 459 6.70 12.15 20.82
N ILE A 460 7.55 11.23 21.29
CA ILE A 460 7.18 10.25 22.34
C ILE A 460 6.88 10.92 23.69
N ASN A 461 7.37 12.16 23.92
CA ASN A 461 7.12 12.92 25.15
C ASN A 461 6.23 14.15 24.92
N PHE A 462 5.65 14.29 23.75
CA PHE A 462 4.74 15.38 23.41
C PHE A 462 3.35 15.13 24.03
N GLU A 463 2.65 16.19 24.42
CA GLU A 463 1.27 16.09 24.92
C GLU A 463 0.28 16.39 23.79
N GLY A 464 -0.35 15.36 23.25
CA GLY A 464 -1.31 15.44 22.14
C GLY A 464 -0.90 14.65 20.91
N PRO A 465 -1.72 14.69 19.85
CA PRO A 465 -1.46 13.96 18.60
C PRO A 465 -0.34 14.63 17.79
N ILE A 466 0.60 13.80 17.31
CA ILE A 466 1.76 14.30 16.59
C ILE A 466 2.16 13.36 15.46
N ALA A 467 2.35 13.91 14.26
CA ALA A 467 2.81 13.21 13.07
C ALA A 467 4.25 13.59 12.74
N LEU A 468 5.04 12.57 12.42
CA LEU A 468 6.42 12.69 11.99
C LEU A 468 6.57 11.99 10.63
N ARG A 469 6.75 12.75 9.55
CA ARG A 469 6.86 12.22 8.18
C ARG A 469 8.31 12.20 7.70
N TYR A 470 8.73 11.10 7.07
CA TYR A 470 10.07 10.94 6.51
C TYR A 470 10.06 10.10 5.23
N PRO A 471 11.01 10.34 4.30
CA PRO A 471 10.99 9.71 2.97
C PRO A 471 11.49 8.26 3.00
N ARG A 472 11.26 7.56 1.90
CA ARG A 472 11.89 6.28 1.60
C ARG A 472 13.36 6.48 1.21
N GLY A 473 14.21 5.51 1.54
CA GLY A 473 15.57 5.41 1.01
C GLY A 473 16.64 5.92 1.97
N GLU A 474 17.81 6.24 1.40
CA GLU A 474 19.00 6.61 2.16
C GLU A 474 18.78 7.86 3.01
N ALA A 475 19.11 7.75 4.30
CA ALA A 475 18.96 8.85 5.23
C ALA A 475 20.05 9.89 4.99
N TYR A 476 19.63 11.13 4.71
CA TYR A 476 20.55 12.24 4.49
C TYR A 476 21.44 12.47 5.72
N ASP A 477 22.76 12.59 5.49
CA ASP A 477 23.79 12.73 6.52
C ASP A 477 24.60 14.04 6.43
N GLY A 478 24.11 15.01 5.66
CA GLY A 478 24.59 16.39 5.66
C GLY A 478 23.98 17.24 6.76
N LEU A 479 24.41 18.49 6.85
CA LEU A 479 23.95 19.51 7.82
C LEU A 479 24.01 19.02 9.28
N LYS A 480 25.04 18.24 9.62
CA LYS A 480 25.23 17.64 10.96
C LYS A 480 25.59 18.67 12.04
N GLU A 481 26.15 19.80 11.65
CA GLU A 481 26.51 20.93 12.48
C GLU A 481 25.29 21.68 13.01
N PHE A 482 24.19 21.68 12.27
CA PHE A 482 22.93 22.30 12.65
C PHE A 482 22.08 21.32 13.47
N ARG A 483 22.13 21.44 14.77
CA ARG A 483 21.43 20.57 15.73
C ARG A 483 20.81 21.34 16.87
N ALA A 484 20.14 22.45 16.57
CA ALA A 484 19.37 23.15 17.59
C ALA A 484 18.29 22.22 18.19
N PRO A 485 18.04 22.26 19.49
CA PRO A 485 16.98 21.46 20.12
C PRO A 485 15.63 21.63 19.42
N VAL A 486 14.86 20.55 19.34
CA VAL A 486 13.50 20.61 18.80
C VAL A 486 12.61 21.32 19.83
N ALA A 487 12.04 22.45 19.44
CA ALA A 487 11.06 23.21 20.24
C ALA A 487 9.75 23.32 19.47
N PHE A 488 8.62 23.29 20.19
CA PHE A 488 7.29 23.29 19.61
C PHE A 488 7.07 24.49 18.68
N GLY A 489 6.69 24.20 17.45
CA GLY A 489 6.36 25.21 16.45
C GLY A 489 7.56 26.05 15.97
N LYS A 490 8.80 25.68 16.27
CA LYS A 490 10.00 26.47 15.93
C LYS A 490 10.76 25.86 14.75
N SER A 491 11.08 26.73 13.79
CA SER A 491 11.97 26.47 12.69
C SER A 491 13.44 26.59 13.11
N GLU A 492 14.37 26.20 12.25
CA GLU A 492 15.81 26.38 12.45
C GLU A 492 16.39 27.13 11.25
N ILE A 493 16.92 28.32 11.49
CA ILE A 493 17.64 29.06 10.45
C ILE A 493 19.02 28.44 10.31
N LEU A 494 19.32 27.91 9.14
CA LEU A 494 20.60 27.26 8.82
C LEU A 494 21.62 28.29 8.31
N TYR A 495 21.19 29.18 7.45
CA TYR A 495 21.99 30.28 6.91
C TYR A 495 21.13 31.53 6.91
N GLU A 496 21.63 32.62 7.47
CA GLU A 496 20.93 33.90 7.56
C GLU A 496 21.56 34.90 6.58
N GLU A 497 20.78 35.35 5.63
CA GLU A 497 21.14 36.37 4.64
C GLU A 497 19.93 37.33 4.46
N ALA A 498 19.72 37.95 3.31
CA ALA A 498 18.62 38.85 3.06
C ALA A 498 17.89 38.55 1.75
N ASP A 499 16.85 39.29 1.47
CA ASP A 499 16.05 39.35 0.25
C ASP A 499 15.22 38.09 -0.08
N ILE A 500 15.80 36.89 -0.10
CA ILE A 500 15.13 35.64 -0.44
C ILE A 500 15.21 34.68 0.75
N ALA A 501 14.08 34.14 1.21
CA ALA A 501 14.08 33.07 2.21
C ALA A 501 13.57 31.77 1.60
N LEU A 502 14.41 30.73 1.63
CA LEU A 502 14.06 29.36 1.25
C LEU A 502 13.50 28.65 2.51
N LEU A 503 12.19 28.42 2.55
CA LEU A 503 11.47 27.78 3.65
C LEU A 503 11.21 26.32 3.27
N ALA A 504 12.13 25.43 3.64
CA ALA A 504 12.12 24.05 3.18
C ALA A 504 11.63 23.06 4.25
N VAL A 505 10.82 22.10 3.83
CA VAL A 505 10.23 21.06 4.70
C VAL A 505 10.92 19.71 4.49
N GLY A 506 11.46 19.14 5.55
CA GLY A 506 11.97 17.76 5.59
C GLY A 506 13.03 17.46 4.53
N SER A 507 12.75 16.50 3.63
CA SER A 507 13.65 16.09 2.53
C SER A 507 14.05 17.24 1.59
N MET A 508 13.21 18.27 1.47
CA MET A 508 13.47 19.40 0.60
C MET A 508 14.58 20.33 1.13
N VAL A 509 14.98 20.21 2.40
CA VAL A 509 16.09 21.03 2.97
C VAL A 509 17.41 20.74 2.26
N LYS A 510 17.68 19.48 1.93
CA LYS A 510 18.88 19.10 1.14
C LYS A 510 18.89 19.77 -0.23
N LEU A 511 17.75 19.77 -0.92
CA LEU A 511 17.62 20.41 -2.24
C LEU A 511 17.70 21.93 -2.12
N ALA A 512 17.15 22.51 -1.06
CA ALA A 512 17.21 23.94 -0.81
C ALA A 512 18.63 24.43 -0.51
N GLU A 513 19.48 23.60 0.12
CA GLU A 513 20.90 23.88 0.29
C GLU A 513 21.61 23.96 -1.07
N GLU A 514 21.40 22.99 -1.96
CA GLU A 514 21.94 23.00 -3.32
C GLU A 514 21.47 24.24 -4.12
N ILE A 515 20.18 24.56 -4.05
CA ILE A 515 19.60 25.74 -4.73
C ILE A 515 20.21 27.03 -4.19
N ARG A 516 20.39 27.13 -2.88
CA ARG A 516 21.03 28.30 -2.26
C ARG A 516 22.45 28.52 -2.81
N ASP A 517 23.24 27.45 -2.92
CA ASP A 517 24.59 27.54 -3.44
C ASP A 517 24.61 27.99 -4.92
N ILE A 518 23.73 27.43 -5.76
CA ILE A 518 23.58 27.88 -7.16
C ILE A 518 23.15 29.36 -7.25
N LEU A 519 22.20 29.80 -6.42
CA LEU A 519 21.76 31.19 -6.38
C LEU A 519 22.89 32.11 -5.94
N LYS A 520 23.68 31.72 -4.96
CA LYS A 520 24.82 32.48 -4.47
C LYS A 520 25.91 32.67 -5.56
N ASP A 521 26.18 31.62 -6.33
CA ASP A 521 27.11 31.68 -7.46
C ASP A 521 26.61 32.61 -8.59
N THR A 522 25.32 32.86 -8.66
CA THR A 522 24.67 33.77 -9.60
C THR A 522 24.40 35.17 -9.02
N GLY A 523 24.88 35.44 -7.81
CA GLY A 523 24.80 36.74 -7.16
C GLY A 523 23.58 37.03 -6.33
N TYR A 524 22.80 36.01 -5.99
CA TYR A 524 21.62 36.12 -5.11
C TYR A 524 21.92 35.53 -3.73
N ASN A 525 21.66 36.32 -2.69
CA ASN A 525 21.78 35.86 -1.31
C ASN A 525 20.47 35.30 -0.80
N CYS A 526 20.51 34.16 -0.11
CA CYS A 526 19.32 33.47 0.35
C CYS A 526 19.49 32.99 1.79
N THR A 527 18.57 33.36 2.66
CA THR A 527 18.34 32.70 3.95
C THR A 527 17.81 31.28 3.70
N LEU A 528 18.35 30.28 4.39
CA LEU A 528 17.84 28.92 4.37
C LEU A 528 17.25 28.57 5.73
N VAL A 529 15.97 28.19 5.73
CA VAL A 529 15.21 27.80 6.91
C VAL A 529 14.77 26.34 6.79
N ASN A 530 15.11 25.54 7.77
CA ASN A 530 14.55 24.24 8.00
C ASN A 530 13.20 24.41 8.72
N SER A 531 12.11 24.30 7.99
CA SER A 531 10.74 24.39 8.47
C SER A 531 10.33 23.08 9.13
N ARG A 532 10.85 22.83 10.33
CA ARG A 532 10.69 21.60 11.12
C ARG A 532 9.23 21.22 11.34
N PHE A 533 8.38 22.22 11.57
CA PHE A 533 6.97 22.09 11.80
C PHE A 533 6.19 22.63 10.61
N VAL A 534 5.32 21.80 10.07
CA VAL A 534 4.34 22.19 9.05
C VAL A 534 3.07 22.71 9.71
N LYS A 535 2.78 22.17 10.88
CA LYS A 535 1.66 22.61 11.73
C LYS A 535 2.05 22.44 13.21
N PRO A 536 2.05 23.54 14.01
CA PRO A 536 1.85 24.93 13.56
C PRO A 536 3.05 25.42 12.72
N VAL A 537 2.83 26.45 11.90
CA VAL A 537 3.93 27.19 11.25
C VAL A 537 4.63 28.08 12.28
N ASP A 538 5.92 28.39 12.06
CA ASP A 538 6.67 29.30 12.95
C ASP A 538 6.37 30.76 12.58
N GLU A 539 5.30 31.30 13.18
CA GLU A 539 4.83 32.67 12.96
C GLU A 539 5.88 33.73 13.35
N GLU A 540 6.69 33.47 14.39
CA GLU A 540 7.73 34.39 14.81
C GLU A 540 8.86 34.48 13.79
N CYS A 541 9.29 33.31 13.26
CA CYS A 541 10.28 33.25 12.21
C CYS A 541 9.80 33.97 10.94
N LEU A 542 8.57 33.71 10.50
CA LEU A 542 7.98 34.37 9.32
C LEU A 542 7.86 35.88 9.52
N SER A 543 7.41 36.33 10.71
CA SER A 543 7.31 37.76 11.03
C SER A 543 8.68 38.44 11.10
N MET A 544 9.72 37.76 11.55
CA MET A 544 11.07 38.28 11.59
C MET A 544 11.63 38.45 10.16
N LEU A 545 11.51 37.40 9.36
CA LEU A 545 12.01 37.38 7.99
C LEU A 545 11.26 38.38 7.08
N SER A 546 9.96 38.62 7.30
CA SER A 546 9.18 39.57 6.51
C SER A 546 9.72 41.01 6.54
N LYS A 547 10.55 41.35 7.54
CA LYS A 547 11.13 42.70 7.68
C LYS A 547 12.33 42.94 6.76
N THR A 548 13.01 41.88 6.33
CA THR A 548 14.28 41.93 5.58
C THR A 548 14.24 41.17 4.26
N HIS A 549 13.17 40.39 4.01
CA HIS A 549 13.03 39.57 2.81
C HIS A 549 11.85 40.06 1.96
N ARG A 550 12.00 39.98 0.65
CA ARG A 550 10.97 40.33 -0.35
C ARG A 550 10.27 39.10 -0.91
N LEU A 551 10.95 37.94 -0.91
CA LEU A 551 10.45 36.70 -1.47
C LEU A 551 10.63 35.55 -0.47
N PHE A 552 9.52 34.91 -0.10
CA PHE A 552 9.50 33.60 0.58
C PHE A 552 9.30 32.51 -0.49
N VAL A 553 10.20 31.54 -0.50
CA VAL A 553 10.10 30.35 -1.37
C VAL A 553 9.83 29.16 -0.47
N THR A 554 8.58 28.70 -0.44
CA THR A 554 8.22 27.49 0.30
C THR A 554 8.52 26.27 -0.55
N MET A 555 9.12 25.23 0.06
CA MET A 555 9.53 24.03 -0.64
C MET A 555 9.04 22.79 0.11
N GLU A 556 8.14 22.04 -0.53
CA GLU A 556 7.53 20.84 0.04
C GLU A 556 7.37 19.72 -0.99
N GLU A 557 7.54 18.49 -0.56
CA GLU A 557 7.28 17.29 -1.35
C GLU A 557 5.87 16.78 -1.07
N ASN A 558 4.89 17.61 -1.43
CA ASN A 558 3.46 17.42 -1.24
C ASN A 558 2.71 18.17 -2.35
N VAL A 559 1.47 17.79 -2.62
CA VAL A 559 0.59 18.57 -3.50
C VAL A 559 0.37 19.96 -2.91
N ARG A 560 0.15 20.94 -3.79
CA ARG A 560 0.02 22.35 -3.40
C ARG A 560 -1.14 22.57 -2.42
N SER A 561 -2.31 22.02 -2.75
CA SER A 561 -3.54 22.27 -2.00
C SER A 561 -3.46 21.71 -0.57
N GLY A 562 -3.71 22.55 0.41
CA GLY A 562 -3.62 22.23 1.84
C GLY A 562 -2.20 22.03 2.38
N GLY A 563 -1.17 22.25 1.56
CA GLY A 563 0.24 22.07 1.92
C GLY A 563 0.82 23.17 2.80
N PHE A 564 2.12 23.09 3.03
CA PHE A 564 2.87 24.06 3.84
C PHE A 564 2.88 25.45 3.19
N GLY A 565 3.07 25.52 1.87
CA GLY A 565 3.16 26.79 1.16
C GLY A 565 1.87 27.60 1.22
N GLU A 566 0.70 26.96 1.20
CA GLU A 566 -0.58 27.65 1.37
C GLU A 566 -0.72 28.22 2.79
N LYS A 567 -0.28 27.51 3.82
CA LYS A 567 -0.30 28.00 5.20
C LYS A 567 0.59 29.23 5.40
N VAL A 568 1.77 29.24 4.77
CA VAL A 568 2.66 30.40 4.79
C VAL A 568 2.02 31.57 4.05
N LEU A 569 1.39 31.32 2.90
CA LEU A 569 0.68 32.35 2.12
C LEU A 569 -0.48 32.96 2.91
N ASP A 570 -1.30 32.11 3.54
CA ASP A 570 -2.41 32.56 4.38
C ASP A 570 -1.90 33.45 5.52
N TYR A 571 -0.87 33.00 6.23
CA TYR A 571 -0.28 33.80 7.32
C TYR A 571 0.28 35.15 6.84
N VAL A 572 1.02 35.18 5.74
CA VAL A 572 1.57 36.41 5.14
C VAL A 572 0.44 37.36 4.75
N THR A 573 -0.65 36.85 4.18
CA THR A 573 -1.81 37.63 3.74
C THR A 573 -2.58 38.18 4.94
N ASP A 574 -2.87 37.36 5.95
CA ASP A 574 -3.60 37.74 7.16
C ASP A 574 -2.88 38.82 7.96
N ARG A 575 -1.54 38.78 7.97
CA ARG A 575 -0.71 39.79 8.64
C ARG A 575 -0.45 41.04 7.80
N GLY A 576 -0.82 41.04 6.52
CA GLY A 576 -0.59 42.14 5.60
C GLY A 576 0.89 42.41 5.32
N PHE A 577 1.73 41.37 5.32
CA PHE A 577 3.16 41.50 5.03
C PHE A 577 3.39 41.74 3.52
N SER A 578 4.29 42.67 3.20
CA SER A 578 4.66 42.99 1.81
C SER A 578 5.72 42.01 1.28
N VAL A 579 5.50 40.73 1.45
CA VAL A 579 6.39 39.65 1.00
C VAL A 579 5.62 38.80 -0.02
N GLN A 580 6.23 38.55 -1.17
CA GLN A 580 5.68 37.58 -2.11
C GLN A 580 5.96 36.15 -1.64
N VAL A 581 5.03 35.24 -1.86
CA VAL A 581 5.22 33.80 -1.59
C VAL A 581 5.25 33.04 -2.92
N LEU A 582 6.37 32.38 -3.20
CA LEU A 582 6.53 31.42 -4.29
C LEU A 582 6.43 30.01 -3.72
N ASN A 583 5.35 29.30 -4.10
CA ASN A 583 5.14 27.94 -3.62
C ASN A 583 5.77 26.93 -4.60
N ILE A 584 6.76 26.18 -4.13
CA ILE A 584 7.38 25.04 -4.82
C ILE A 584 6.83 23.75 -4.21
N SER A 585 5.97 23.09 -4.93
CA SER A 585 5.22 21.91 -4.52
C SER A 585 4.93 21.03 -5.73
N ILE A 586 4.40 19.83 -5.50
CA ILE A 586 3.89 18.96 -6.56
C ILE A 586 2.62 19.60 -7.15
N PRO A 587 2.49 19.64 -8.49
CA PRO A 587 1.30 20.17 -9.15
C PRO A 587 0.05 19.34 -8.81
N ASP A 588 -1.14 19.87 -9.14
CA ASP A 588 -2.42 19.20 -8.90
C ASP A 588 -2.68 18.09 -9.93
N GLU A 589 -1.84 17.06 -9.86
CA GLU A 589 -1.88 15.89 -10.74
C GLU A 589 -1.36 14.61 -10.02
N TYR A 590 -1.77 13.44 -10.51
CA TYR A 590 -1.21 12.18 -10.05
C TYR A 590 0.14 11.92 -10.70
N VAL A 591 1.15 11.62 -9.87
CA VAL A 591 2.51 11.36 -10.35
C VAL A 591 2.68 9.88 -10.67
N GLU A 592 2.99 9.58 -11.93
CA GLU A 592 3.19 8.20 -12.42
C GLU A 592 4.37 7.49 -11.74
N HIS A 593 4.55 6.21 -12.09
CA HIS A 593 5.69 5.41 -11.64
C HIS A 593 6.98 5.78 -12.39
N GLY A 594 8.11 5.63 -11.73
CA GLY A 594 9.42 5.89 -12.32
C GLY A 594 10.53 6.05 -11.30
N ASN A 595 11.73 6.35 -11.77
CA ASN A 595 12.82 6.73 -10.89
C ASN A 595 12.54 8.11 -10.28
N VAL A 596 12.74 8.26 -8.96
CA VAL A 596 12.44 9.50 -8.23
C VAL A 596 13.14 10.73 -8.83
N SER A 597 14.38 10.59 -9.30
CA SER A 597 15.11 11.71 -9.92
C SER A 597 14.49 12.17 -11.27
N ILE A 598 13.85 11.25 -12.00
CA ILE A 598 13.09 11.59 -13.20
C ILE A 598 11.81 12.28 -12.79
N LEU A 599 11.08 11.72 -11.83
CA LEU A 599 9.82 12.28 -11.34
C LEU A 599 10.01 13.71 -10.80
N TYR A 600 11.09 13.99 -10.07
CA TYR A 600 11.39 15.36 -9.63
C TYR A 600 11.50 16.35 -10.80
N ARG A 601 12.11 15.95 -11.91
CA ARG A 601 12.20 16.80 -13.12
C ARG A 601 10.82 17.00 -13.77
N GLU A 602 10.05 15.92 -13.87
CA GLU A 602 8.71 15.97 -14.48
C GLU A 602 7.76 16.90 -13.71
N VAL A 603 7.79 16.86 -12.37
CA VAL A 603 6.94 17.75 -11.55
C VAL A 603 7.58 19.11 -11.27
N GLY A 604 8.76 19.39 -11.83
CA GLY A 604 9.46 20.67 -11.70
C GLY A 604 10.03 20.95 -10.30
N LEU A 605 10.42 19.90 -9.59
CA LEU A 605 11.09 19.94 -8.28
C LEU A 605 12.61 19.72 -8.39
N ASP A 606 13.19 19.77 -9.58
CA ASP A 606 14.66 19.77 -9.74
C ASP A 606 15.28 21.16 -9.50
N ALA A 607 16.55 21.18 -9.07
CA ALA A 607 17.23 22.41 -8.68
C ALA A 607 17.23 23.48 -9.79
N GLN A 608 17.50 23.09 -11.04
CA GLN A 608 17.59 24.04 -12.16
C GLN A 608 16.26 24.71 -12.48
N THR A 609 15.18 23.94 -12.46
CA THR A 609 13.82 24.45 -12.67
C THR A 609 13.41 25.41 -11.55
N ILE A 610 13.71 25.05 -10.29
CA ILE A 610 13.37 25.86 -9.12
C ILE A 610 14.18 27.18 -9.14
N VAL A 611 15.49 27.13 -9.40
CA VAL A 611 16.32 28.34 -9.51
C VAL A 611 15.76 29.32 -10.54
N LYS A 612 15.37 28.84 -11.73
CA LYS A 612 14.72 29.68 -12.75
C LYS A 612 13.44 30.33 -12.24
N LYS A 613 12.57 29.57 -11.57
CA LYS A 613 11.32 30.09 -10.99
C LYS A 613 11.62 31.18 -9.95
N ILE A 614 12.60 30.97 -9.07
CA ILE A 614 13.01 31.91 -8.03
C ILE A 614 13.51 33.21 -8.64
N ILE A 615 14.46 33.14 -9.60
CA ILE A 615 15.01 34.32 -10.27
C ILE A 615 13.89 35.10 -10.99
N THR A 616 13.03 34.41 -11.71
CA THR A 616 11.90 35.05 -12.41
C THR A 616 10.96 35.77 -11.43
N ALA A 617 10.61 35.13 -10.32
CA ALA A 617 9.74 35.74 -9.30
C ALA A 617 10.42 36.94 -8.61
N TYR A 618 11.70 36.85 -8.33
CA TYR A 618 12.45 37.90 -7.65
C TYR A 618 12.68 39.14 -8.56
N VAL A 619 13.13 38.93 -9.81
CA VAL A 619 13.37 40.02 -10.78
C VAL A 619 12.07 40.70 -11.23
N GLY A 620 10.98 39.94 -11.31
CA GLY A 620 9.65 40.50 -11.62
C GLY A 620 9.12 41.49 -10.59
N GLN A 621 9.81 41.68 -9.45
CA GLN A 621 9.52 42.66 -8.40
C GLN A 621 10.34 43.95 -8.51
N MET A 622 11.41 43.94 -9.31
CA MET A 622 12.24 45.13 -9.57
C MET A 622 11.63 46.01 -10.65
#